data_ce217cb965d793c9b6fbdcd20fd4093e
#
_entry.id   ce217cb965d793c9b6fbdcd20fd4093e
#
_cell.length_a   1.000
_cell.length_b   1.000
_cell.length_c   1.000
_cell.angle_alpha   90.00
_cell.angle_beta   90.00
_cell.angle_gamma   90.00
#
_symmetry.space_group_name_H-M   'P 1'
#
loop_
_entity.id
_entity.type
_entity.pdbx_description
1 polymer ?
#
loop_
_entity_poly.entity_id
_entity_poly.type
_entity_poly.pdbx_seq_one_letter_code
_entity_poly.pdbx_strand_id
1 'polypeptide(L)'
;DPPTHAFHMVNPSPWPLTGATAALLLTSGLAMWFHFNNSTLMNTGMVLMILTMFQWWRDITRESTFQGHHTPPVQTGLRYGMLLFIVSEVFFFLGFFWAFYHSSLAPTPELGSQWPPNGIHALNPFEVPLLNTAVLLASGVTVTWTHHSIMEGDKNGANQALLLTILLGFYFTGLQVMEYLETSFTISDSVYGSTFFVATGFHGLHVMIGSSFLMVCLIRQTKSHFTTNHHFGFEAAAWY
;
A
#
# COMPACT_ATOMS: atom_id res chain seq x y z
N ASP A 1 7.43 14.74 -35.99
CA ASP A 1 6.09 14.43 -36.50
C ASP A 1 5.24 13.87 -35.35
N PRO A 2 3.93 14.21 -35.29
CA PRO A 2 3.05 13.64 -34.29
C PRO A 2 2.97 12.12 -34.48
N PRO A 3 2.83 11.33 -33.39
CA PRO A 3 2.75 9.88 -33.48
C PRO A 3 1.51 9.47 -34.31
N THR A 4 1.68 8.49 -35.18
CA THR A 4 0.61 7.96 -36.06
C THR A 4 -0.32 6.97 -35.35
N HIS A 5 -0.09 6.72 -34.06
CA HIS A 5 -0.86 5.79 -33.20
C HIS A 5 -1.24 6.48 -31.87
N ALA A 6 -2.22 5.90 -31.18
CA ALA A 6 -2.74 6.44 -29.93
C ALA A 6 -1.99 5.97 -28.65
N PHE A 7 -0.90 5.22 -28.79
CA PHE A 7 -0.09 4.74 -27.66
C PHE A 7 0.91 5.81 -27.21
N HIS A 8 1.27 5.76 -25.93
CA HIS A 8 2.26 6.65 -25.34
C HIS A 8 3.66 6.02 -25.43
N MET A 9 4.53 6.64 -26.22
CA MET A 9 5.97 6.33 -26.24
C MET A 9 6.66 7.21 -25.21
N VAL A 10 7.02 6.62 -24.06
CA VAL A 10 7.61 7.38 -22.94
C VAL A 10 9.00 7.90 -23.31
N ASN A 11 9.25 9.17 -23.05
CA ASN A 11 10.56 9.77 -23.26
C ASN A 11 11.62 9.14 -22.34
N PRO A 12 12.89 9.03 -22.79
CA PRO A 12 13.99 8.57 -21.95
C PRO A 12 14.08 9.38 -20.65
N SER A 13 14.23 8.69 -19.52
CA SER A 13 14.36 9.32 -18.21
C SER A 13 15.37 8.57 -17.34
N PRO A 14 15.95 9.18 -16.30
CA PRO A 14 16.91 8.54 -15.42
C PRO A 14 16.28 7.61 -14.37
N TRP A 15 14.94 7.62 -14.23
CA TRP A 15 14.25 6.99 -13.11
C TRP A 15 14.38 5.46 -13.06
N PRO A 16 14.36 4.72 -14.16
CA PRO A 16 14.62 3.28 -14.13
C PRO A 16 16.01 2.95 -13.60
N LEU A 17 17.04 3.70 -13.99
CA LEU A 17 18.42 3.49 -13.53
C LEU A 17 18.56 3.83 -12.04
N THR A 18 18.04 4.97 -11.60
CA THR A 18 18.10 5.39 -10.19
C THR A 18 17.28 4.44 -9.31
N GLY A 19 16.15 3.94 -9.79
CA GLY A 19 15.33 2.94 -9.10
C GLY A 19 16.05 1.60 -8.96
N ALA A 20 16.70 1.11 -10.01
CA ALA A 20 17.50 -0.11 -9.96
C ALA A 20 18.67 0.02 -8.97
N THR A 21 19.37 1.15 -8.99
CA THR A 21 20.45 1.45 -8.05
C THR A 21 19.93 1.51 -6.61
N ALA A 22 18.80 2.17 -6.38
CA ALA A 22 18.17 2.25 -5.07
C ALA A 22 17.76 0.86 -4.53
N ALA A 23 17.20 0.00 -5.36
CA ALA A 23 16.83 -1.37 -5.00
C ALA A 23 18.06 -2.20 -4.62
N LEU A 24 19.15 -2.09 -5.37
CA LEU A 24 20.42 -2.75 -5.04
C LEU A 24 20.97 -2.27 -3.70
N LEU A 25 20.98 -0.95 -3.46
CA LEU A 25 21.45 -0.37 -2.19
C LEU A 25 20.59 -0.80 -1.01
N LEU A 26 19.26 -0.90 -1.19
CA LEU A 26 18.34 -1.36 -0.16
C LEU A 26 18.58 -2.82 0.22
N THR A 27 18.64 -3.71 -0.76
CA THR A 27 18.77 -5.16 -0.50
C THR A 27 20.16 -5.51 0.06
N SER A 28 21.22 -5.00 -0.53
CA SER A 28 22.59 -5.18 0.00
C SER A 28 22.77 -4.45 1.34
N GLY A 29 22.14 -3.30 1.51
CA GLY A 29 22.13 -2.54 2.76
C GLY A 29 21.42 -3.25 3.90
N LEU A 30 20.33 -3.95 3.63
CA LEU A 30 19.67 -4.83 4.61
C LEU A 30 20.58 -5.96 5.06
N ALA A 31 21.28 -6.63 4.14
CA ALA A 31 22.25 -7.66 4.47
C ALA A 31 23.41 -7.10 5.34
N MET A 32 23.93 -5.94 5.00
CA MET A 32 24.95 -5.26 5.80
C MET A 32 24.43 -4.87 7.19
N TRP A 33 23.20 -4.42 7.30
CA TRP A 33 22.63 -4.07 8.58
C TRP A 33 22.48 -5.31 9.48
N PHE A 34 21.98 -6.41 8.95
CA PHE A 34 21.78 -7.65 9.73
C PHE A 34 23.09 -8.29 10.17
N HIS A 35 24.12 -8.26 9.33
CA HIS A 35 25.41 -8.94 9.62
C HIS A 35 26.46 -8.05 10.27
N PHE A 36 26.43 -6.75 10.00
CA PHE A 36 27.47 -5.81 10.44
C PHE A 36 26.95 -4.64 11.28
N ASN A 37 25.63 -4.61 11.59
CA ASN A 37 24.98 -3.51 12.31
C ASN A 37 25.20 -2.11 11.68
N ASN A 38 25.44 -2.07 10.37
CA ASN A 38 25.64 -0.82 9.63
C ASN A 38 24.47 -0.56 8.68
N SER A 39 23.63 0.41 9.02
CA SER A 39 22.44 0.77 8.25
C SER A 39 22.66 1.85 7.19
N THR A 40 23.89 2.37 7.04
CA THR A 40 24.17 3.53 6.16
C THR A 40 23.75 3.26 4.72
N LEU A 41 24.12 2.10 4.17
CA LEU A 41 23.83 1.73 2.79
C LEU A 41 22.31 1.55 2.57
N MET A 42 21.61 0.92 3.52
CA MET A 42 20.16 0.75 3.50
C MET A 42 19.45 2.12 3.52
N ASN A 43 19.86 3.03 4.41
CA ASN A 43 19.27 4.36 4.51
C ASN A 43 19.51 5.18 3.24
N THR A 44 20.70 5.09 2.64
CA THR A 44 21.01 5.74 1.37
C THR A 44 20.09 5.20 0.24
N GLY A 45 19.93 3.88 0.18
CA GLY A 45 19.01 3.24 -0.78
C GLY A 45 17.57 3.67 -0.58
N MET A 46 17.11 3.76 0.68
CA MET A 46 15.75 4.23 1.01
C MET A 46 15.50 5.67 0.54
N VAL A 47 16.41 6.58 0.84
CA VAL A 47 16.30 7.98 0.40
C VAL A 47 16.27 8.07 -1.12
N LEU A 48 17.18 7.36 -1.81
CA LEU A 48 17.23 7.36 -3.27
C LEU A 48 15.95 6.76 -3.88
N MET A 49 15.37 5.70 -3.27
CA MET A 49 14.12 5.09 -3.72
C MET A 49 12.95 6.08 -3.59
N ILE A 50 12.80 6.74 -2.44
CA ILE A 50 11.74 7.72 -2.21
C ILE A 50 11.84 8.88 -3.21
N LEU A 51 13.03 9.41 -3.43
CA LEU A 51 13.27 10.48 -4.41
C LEU A 51 12.94 10.02 -5.84
N THR A 52 13.34 8.81 -6.21
CA THR A 52 13.05 8.22 -7.53
C THR A 52 11.54 8.07 -7.74
N MET A 53 10.82 7.50 -6.77
CA MET A 53 9.36 7.35 -6.83
C MET A 53 8.67 8.71 -6.97
N PHE A 54 9.06 9.70 -6.17
CA PHE A 54 8.48 11.03 -6.23
C PHE A 54 8.67 11.67 -7.61
N GLN A 55 9.88 11.62 -8.16
CA GLN A 55 10.20 12.22 -9.46
C GLN A 55 9.50 11.48 -10.61
N TRP A 56 9.49 10.15 -10.58
CA TRP A 56 8.85 9.33 -11.61
C TRP A 56 7.34 9.57 -11.65
N TRP A 57 6.67 9.52 -10.52
CA TRP A 57 5.23 9.76 -10.45
C TRP A 57 4.84 11.20 -10.72
N ARG A 58 5.70 12.16 -10.39
CA ARG A 58 5.53 13.55 -10.83
C ARG A 58 5.49 13.62 -12.36
N ASP A 59 6.41 12.96 -13.04
CA ASP A 59 6.48 12.98 -14.49
C ASP A 59 5.25 12.30 -15.11
N ILE A 60 4.79 11.14 -14.57
CA ILE A 60 3.55 10.50 -14.98
C ILE A 60 2.35 11.44 -14.82
N THR A 61 2.28 12.18 -13.72
CA THR A 61 1.22 13.18 -13.50
C THR A 61 1.26 14.30 -14.54
N ARG A 62 2.44 14.77 -14.92
CA ARG A 62 2.61 15.78 -15.97
C ARG A 62 2.19 15.25 -17.33
N GLU A 63 2.59 14.05 -17.68
CA GLU A 63 2.23 13.38 -18.93
C GLU A 63 0.73 13.18 -19.06
N SER A 64 0.05 12.78 -17.97
CA SER A 64 -1.40 12.57 -17.98
C SER A 64 -2.20 13.87 -17.96
N THR A 65 -1.88 14.79 -17.05
CA THR A 65 -2.71 15.95 -16.73
C THR A 65 -2.47 17.13 -17.67
N PHE A 66 -1.20 17.36 -18.05
CA PHE A 66 -0.80 18.56 -18.79
C PHE A 66 -0.40 18.30 -20.23
N GLN A 67 0.09 17.10 -20.56
CA GLN A 67 0.58 16.76 -21.90
C GLN A 67 -0.42 15.93 -22.73
N GLY A 68 -1.48 15.40 -22.10
CA GLY A 68 -2.54 14.67 -22.80
C GLY A 68 -2.13 13.31 -23.39
N HIS A 69 -1.07 12.70 -22.87
CA HIS A 69 -0.58 11.40 -23.36
C HIS A 69 -1.42 10.20 -22.92
N HIS A 70 -2.32 10.37 -21.94
CA HIS A 70 -3.20 9.29 -21.48
C HIS A 70 -4.46 9.21 -22.35
N THR A 71 -4.29 8.74 -23.56
CA THR A 71 -5.36 8.42 -24.51
C THR A 71 -6.23 7.25 -24.01
N PRO A 72 -7.45 7.02 -24.57
CA PRO A 72 -8.28 5.88 -24.14
C PRO A 72 -7.61 4.51 -24.17
N PRO A 73 -6.84 4.12 -25.20
CA PRO A 73 -6.09 2.85 -25.17
C PRO A 73 -5.03 2.81 -24.07
N VAL A 74 -4.35 3.91 -23.78
CA VAL A 74 -3.37 4.01 -22.70
C VAL A 74 -4.05 3.87 -21.34
N GLN A 75 -5.19 4.51 -21.12
CA GLN A 75 -5.97 4.37 -19.88
C GLN A 75 -6.45 2.94 -19.64
N THR A 76 -6.89 2.24 -20.70
CA THR A 76 -7.26 0.82 -20.61
C THR A 76 -6.05 -0.02 -20.21
N GLY A 77 -4.91 0.20 -20.82
CA GLY A 77 -3.66 -0.48 -20.44
C GLY A 77 -3.24 -0.24 -18.99
N LEU A 78 -3.36 1.01 -18.51
CA LEU A 78 -3.06 1.37 -17.12
C LEU A 78 -4.00 0.67 -16.12
N ARG A 79 -5.30 0.59 -16.44
CA ARG A 79 -6.27 -0.15 -15.60
C ARG A 79 -5.94 -1.63 -15.53
N TYR A 80 -5.64 -2.28 -16.64
CA TYR A 80 -5.20 -3.69 -16.64
C TYR A 80 -3.90 -3.87 -15.85
N GLY A 81 -2.93 -2.97 -16.00
CA GLY A 81 -1.69 -3.00 -15.24
C GLY A 81 -1.93 -2.92 -13.74
N MET A 82 -2.82 -2.04 -13.28
CA MET A 82 -3.16 -1.93 -11.86
C MET A 82 -3.89 -3.18 -11.35
N LEU A 83 -4.84 -3.72 -12.10
CA LEU A 83 -5.53 -4.97 -11.73
C LEU A 83 -4.57 -6.15 -11.62
N LEU A 84 -3.63 -6.30 -12.56
CA LEU A 84 -2.61 -7.35 -12.50
C LEU A 84 -1.66 -7.16 -11.33
N PHE A 85 -1.30 -5.92 -11.01
CA PHE A 85 -0.51 -5.61 -9.82
C PHE A 85 -1.25 -6.04 -8.54
N ILE A 86 -2.54 -5.70 -8.41
CA ILE A 86 -3.36 -6.12 -7.25
C ILE A 86 -3.43 -7.65 -7.17
N VAL A 87 -3.59 -8.35 -8.29
CA VAL A 87 -3.57 -9.82 -8.31
C VAL A 87 -2.23 -10.36 -7.79
N SER A 88 -1.11 -9.75 -8.17
CA SER A 88 0.21 -10.15 -7.63
C SER A 88 0.31 -9.97 -6.11
N GLU A 89 -0.26 -8.87 -5.57
CA GLU A 89 -0.32 -8.62 -4.14
C GLU A 89 -1.23 -9.61 -3.41
N VAL A 90 -2.34 -10.03 -4.02
CA VAL A 90 -3.19 -11.11 -3.50
C VAL A 90 -2.40 -12.40 -3.35
N PHE A 91 -1.62 -12.80 -4.36
CA PHE A 91 -0.76 -13.99 -4.28
C PHE A 91 0.36 -13.85 -3.24
N PHE A 92 0.88 -12.65 -3.06
CA PHE A 92 1.84 -12.37 -2.00
C PHE A 92 1.23 -12.65 -0.61
N PHE A 93 0.05 -12.11 -0.30
CA PHE A 93 -0.65 -12.39 0.95
C PHE A 93 -1.10 -13.85 1.09
N LEU A 94 -1.50 -14.49 0.00
CA LEU A 94 -1.88 -15.90 0.00
C LEU A 94 -0.77 -16.80 0.59
N GLY A 95 0.49 -16.49 0.29
CA GLY A 95 1.63 -17.21 0.87
C GLY A 95 1.69 -17.13 2.40
N PHE A 96 1.43 -15.97 2.99
CA PHE A 96 1.42 -15.79 4.45
C PHE A 96 0.19 -16.43 5.10
N PHE A 97 -0.97 -16.35 4.48
CA PHE A 97 -2.15 -17.08 4.95
C PHE A 97 -1.95 -18.59 4.87
N TRP A 98 -1.32 -19.08 3.82
CA TRP A 98 -0.95 -20.48 3.72
C TRP A 98 -0.04 -20.89 4.88
N ALA A 99 1.02 -20.15 5.17
CA ALA A 99 1.91 -20.44 6.30
C ALA A 99 1.14 -20.49 7.64
N PHE A 100 0.23 -19.53 7.86
CA PHE A 100 -0.61 -19.50 9.06
C PHE A 100 -1.53 -20.73 9.15
N TYR A 101 -2.27 -21.05 8.10
CA TYR A 101 -3.18 -22.20 8.12
C TYR A 101 -2.44 -23.54 8.15
N HIS A 102 -1.30 -23.65 7.48
CA HIS A 102 -0.46 -24.85 7.57
C HIS A 102 -0.04 -25.14 9.01
N SER A 103 0.31 -24.11 9.77
CA SER A 103 0.75 -24.24 11.15
C SER A 103 -0.41 -24.41 12.15
N SER A 104 -1.54 -23.75 11.90
CA SER A 104 -2.67 -23.71 12.84
C SER A 104 -3.59 -24.94 12.75
N LEU A 105 -3.76 -25.51 11.54
CA LEU A 105 -4.67 -26.64 11.31
C LEU A 105 -4.11 -27.98 11.81
N ALA A 106 -2.80 -28.11 11.89
CA ALA A 106 -2.12 -29.30 12.42
C ALA A 106 -0.93 -28.87 13.31
N PRO A 107 -1.18 -28.38 14.54
CA PRO A 107 -0.13 -27.92 15.43
C PRO A 107 0.81 -29.07 15.82
N THR A 108 2.12 -28.81 15.76
CA THR A 108 3.15 -29.79 16.09
C THR A 108 3.25 -30.02 17.61
N PRO A 109 3.81 -31.16 18.07
CA PRO A 109 4.01 -31.43 19.48
C PRO A 109 4.84 -30.36 20.19
N GLU A 110 5.80 -29.73 19.53
CA GLU A 110 6.63 -28.65 20.06
C GLU A 110 5.82 -27.40 20.44
N LEU A 111 4.64 -27.22 19.83
CA LEU A 111 3.69 -26.15 20.14
C LEU A 111 2.66 -26.55 21.20
N GLY A 112 2.75 -27.78 21.75
CA GLY A 112 1.78 -28.36 22.69
C GLY A 112 0.60 -29.00 21.98
N SER A 113 0.68 -29.33 20.70
CA SER A 113 -0.37 -29.92 19.86
C SER A 113 -1.70 -29.14 19.89
N GLN A 114 -1.64 -27.86 20.14
CA GLN A 114 -2.79 -26.95 20.19
C GLN A 114 -2.49 -25.59 19.55
N TRP A 115 -3.57 -24.86 19.20
CA TRP A 115 -3.50 -23.52 18.66
C TRP A 115 -4.51 -22.59 19.35
N PRO A 116 -4.11 -21.40 19.85
CA PRO A 116 -2.73 -20.88 19.91
C PRO A 116 -1.79 -21.76 20.73
N PRO A 117 -0.44 -21.69 20.46
CA PRO A 117 0.55 -22.48 21.21
C PRO A 117 0.54 -22.21 22.72
N ASN A 118 1.02 -23.16 23.50
CA ASN A 118 1.16 -23.00 24.94
C ASN A 118 1.99 -21.75 25.29
N GLY A 119 1.45 -20.92 26.19
CA GLY A 119 2.09 -19.69 26.65
C GLY A 119 1.79 -18.45 25.79
N ILE A 120 1.08 -18.59 24.66
CA ILE A 120 0.63 -17.47 23.86
C ILE A 120 -0.76 -17.01 24.36
N HIS A 121 -0.84 -15.75 24.79
CA HIS A 121 -2.10 -15.07 25.05
C HIS A 121 -2.52 -14.28 23.82
N ALA A 122 -3.41 -14.86 23.03
CA ALA A 122 -3.93 -14.22 21.82
C ALA A 122 -4.71 -12.94 22.16
N LEU A 123 -4.68 -11.97 21.24
CA LEU A 123 -5.46 -10.75 21.38
C LEU A 123 -6.97 -11.06 21.35
N ASN A 124 -7.74 -10.32 22.14
CA ASN A 124 -9.19 -10.44 22.10
C ASN A 124 -9.75 -9.80 20.83
N PRO A 125 -10.36 -10.58 19.91
CA PRO A 125 -10.82 -10.05 18.63
C PRO A 125 -11.98 -9.03 18.76
N PHE A 126 -12.69 -9.01 19.91
CA PHE A 126 -13.83 -8.12 20.14
C PHE A 126 -13.48 -6.77 20.78
N GLU A 127 -12.23 -6.49 20.99
CA GLU A 127 -11.72 -5.19 21.50
C GLU A 127 -11.18 -4.32 20.37
N VAL A 128 -9.91 -3.91 20.42
CA VAL A 128 -9.27 -3.05 19.41
C VAL A 128 -9.33 -3.65 18.00
N PRO A 129 -9.16 -4.97 17.77
CA PRO A 129 -9.28 -5.54 16.44
C PRO A 129 -10.65 -5.32 15.79
N LEU A 130 -11.74 -5.40 16.55
CA LEU A 130 -13.08 -5.11 16.05
C LEU A 130 -13.24 -3.63 15.67
N LEU A 131 -12.72 -2.72 16.51
CA LEU A 131 -12.70 -1.29 16.20
C LEU A 131 -11.90 -1.02 14.91
N ASN A 132 -10.75 -1.64 14.73
CA ASN A 132 -9.95 -1.56 13.52
C ASN A 132 -10.74 -1.98 12.27
N THR A 133 -11.49 -3.07 12.37
CA THR A 133 -12.38 -3.52 11.30
C THR A 133 -13.47 -2.49 10.99
N ALA A 134 -14.12 -1.94 12.00
CA ALA A 134 -15.16 -0.92 11.84
C ALA A 134 -14.61 0.35 11.16
N VAL A 135 -13.43 0.80 11.56
CA VAL A 135 -12.74 1.98 10.98
C VAL A 135 -12.45 1.76 9.50
N LEU A 136 -11.92 0.61 9.10
CA LEU A 136 -11.61 0.33 7.70
C LEU A 136 -12.87 0.13 6.86
N LEU A 137 -13.93 -0.49 7.40
CA LEU A 137 -15.21 -0.58 6.70
C LEU A 137 -15.82 0.82 6.48
N ALA A 138 -15.75 1.70 7.48
CA ALA A 138 -16.19 3.09 7.35
C ALA A 138 -15.34 3.85 6.29
N SER A 139 -14.03 3.62 6.22
CA SER A 139 -13.19 4.22 5.19
C SER A 139 -13.55 3.75 3.78
N GLY A 140 -14.00 2.50 3.62
CA GLY A 140 -14.55 1.99 2.37
C GLY A 140 -15.82 2.73 1.91
N VAL A 141 -16.69 3.09 2.85
CA VAL A 141 -17.88 3.91 2.55
C VAL A 141 -17.47 5.33 2.10
N THR A 142 -16.54 5.95 2.79
CA THR A 142 -16.11 7.31 2.47
C THR A 142 -15.30 7.40 1.16
N VAL A 143 -14.48 6.40 0.81
CA VAL A 143 -13.81 6.36 -0.50
C VAL A 143 -14.79 6.15 -1.64
N THR A 144 -15.85 5.38 -1.44
CA THR A 144 -16.94 5.21 -2.41
C THR A 144 -17.70 6.52 -2.60
N TRP A 145 -18.00 7.23 -1.52
CA TRP A 145 -18.56 8.59 -1.60
C TRP A 145 -17.65 9.53 -2.40
N THR A 146 -16.35 9.50 -2.16
CA THR A 146 -15.39 10.29 -2.94
C THR A 146 -15.52 10.01 -4.43
N HIS A 147 -15.58 8.74 -4.83
CA HIS A 147 -15.67 8.34 -6.24
C HIS A 147 -16.94 8.87 -6.91
N HIS A 148 -18.08 8.70 -6.27
CA HIS A 148 -19.35 9.24 -6.80
C HIS A 148 -19.34 10.77 -6.90
N SER A 149 -18.78 11.47 -5.92
CA SER A 149 -18.63 12.93 -5.97
C SER A 149 -17.72 13.39 -7.13
N ILE A 150 -16.66 12.66 -7.44
CA ILE A 150 -15.81 12.96 -8.59
C ILE A 150 -16.58 12.77 -9.89
N MET A 151 -17.34 11.69 -10.05
CA MET A 151 -18.14 11.41 -11.24
C MET A 151 -19.25 12.45 -11.46
N GLU A 152 -19.83 12.97 -10.38
CA GLU A 152 -20.86 14.01 -10.40
C GLU A 152 -20.29 15.44 -10.57
N GLY A 153 -18.96 15.59 -10.44
CA GLY A 153 -18.30 16.89 -10.51
C GLY A 153 -18.38 17.72 -9.23
N ASP A 154 -18.86 17.14 -8.12
CA ASP A 154 -18.87 17.79 -6.82
C ASP A 154 -17.47 17.77 -6.18
N LYS A 155 -16.74 18.85 -6.41
CA LYS A 155 -15.39 19.01 -5.88
C LYS A 155 -15.32 19.08 -4.35
N ASN A 156 -16.32 19.71 -3.72
CA ASN A 156 -16.33 19.90 -2.27
C ASN A 156 -16.63 18.59 -1.57
N GLY A 157 -17.65 17.86 -2.00
CA GLY A 157 -17.96 16.52 -1.50
C GLY A 157 -16.80 15.56 -1.67
N ALA A 158 -16.16 15.55 -2.84
CA ALA A 158 -14.98 14.71 -3.10
C ALA A 158 -13.83 15.02 -2.15
N ASN A 159 -13.50 16.29 -1.92
CA ASN A 159 -12.42 16.69 -1.01
C ASN A 159 -12.72 16.30 0.44
N GLN A 160 -13.94 16.52 0.91
CA GLN A 160 -14.37 16.17 2.28
C GLN A 160 -14.32 14.67 2.51
N ALA A 161 -14.90 13.89 1.61
CA ALA A 161 -14.95 12.44 1.70
C ALA A 161 -13.53 11.82 1.64
N LEU A 162 -12.68 12.33 0.76
CA LEU A 162 -11.31 11.85 0.63
C LEU A 162 -10.45 12.18 1.85
N LEU A 163 -10.60 13.39 2.42
CA LEU A 163 -9.94 13.76 3.67
C LEU A 163 -10.37 12.83 4.81
N LEU A 164 -11.67 12.55 4.93
CA LEU A 164 -12.19 11.65 5.95
C LEU A 164 -11.64 10.22 5.79
N THR A 165 -11.56 9.73 4.56
CA THR A 165 -10.95 8.42 4.26
C THR A 165 -9.50 8.34 4.74
N ILE A 166 -8.70 9.38 4.47
CA ILE A 166 -7.30 9.46 4.89
C ILE A 166 -7.18 9.49 6.43
N LEU A 167 -8.02 10.28 7.10
CA LEU A 167 -8.02 10.35 8.56
C LEU A 167 -8.37 9.02 9.22
N LEU A 168 -9.33 8.28 8.65
CA LEU A 168 -9.66 6.93 9.11
C LEU A 168 -8.48 5.95 8.90
N GLY A 169 -7.74 6.06 7.79
CA GLY A 169 -6.53 5.27 7.55
C GLY A 169 -5.42 5.56 8.58
N PHE A 170 -5.20 6.81 8.92
CA PHE A 170 -4.23 7.18 9.99
C PHE A 170 -4.71 6.73 11.37
N TYR A 171 -6.00 6.81 11.64
CA TYR A 171 -6.55 6.34 12.90
C TYR A 171 -6.36 4.82 13.05
N PHE A 172 -6.65 4.04 12.00
CA PHE A 172 -6.33 2.60 11.96
C PHE A 172 -4.84 2.34 12.24
N THR A 173 -3.95 3.07 11.59
CA THR A 173 -2.49 2.90 11.79
C THR A 173 -2.10 3.20 13.23
N GLY A 174 -2.65 4.23 13.85
CA GLY A 174 -2.42 4.56 15.26
C GLY A 174 -2.88 3.45 16.21
N LEU A 175 -4.08 2.91 15.99
CA LEU A 175 -4.61 1.78 16.77
C LEU A 175 -3.74 0.52 16.61
N GLN A 176 -3.27 0.24 15.39
CA GLN A 176 -2.39 -0.90 15.13
C GLN A 176 -1.03 -0.77 15.84
N VAL A 177 -0.46 0.42 15.89
CA VAL A 177 0.77 0.68 16.64
C VAL A 177 0.55 0.47 18.14
N MET A 178 -0.54 0.98 18.70
CA MET A 178 -0.89 0.76 20.10
C MET A 178 -1.03 -0.74 20.41
N GLU A 179 -1.75 -1.49 19.58
CA GLU A 179 -1.94 -2.92 19.72
C GLU A 179 -0.60 -3.67 19.69
N TYR A 180 0.34 -3.31 18.82
CA TYR A 180 1.68 -3.91 18.77
C TYR A 180 2.52 -3.63 20.03
N LEU A 181 2.37 -2.45 20.62
CA LEU A 181 3.08 -2.09 21.86
C LEU A 181 2.52 -2.81 23.09
N GLU A 182 1.23 -3.14 23.10
CA GLU A 182 0.54 -3.80 24.22
C GLU A 182 0.53 -5.33 24.11
N THR A 183 0.88 -5.87 22.95
CA THR A 183 0.88 -7.32 22.70
C THR A 183 1.85 -8.04 23.65
N SER A 184 1.39 -9.13 24.27
CA SER A 184 2.15 -9.92 25.25
C SER A 184 3.15 -10.90 24.64
N PHE A 185 3.16 -11.06 23.30
CA PHE A 185 4.05 -11.95 22.55
C PHE A 185 4.79 -11.18 21.46
N THR A 186 5.89 -11.72 20.98
CA THR A 186 6.78 -11.11 20.00
C THR A 186 6.84 -11.92 18.70
N ILE A 187 7.47 -11.38 17.68
CA ILE A 187 7.69 -12.06 16.38
C ILE A 187 8.50 -13.36 16.53
N SER A 188 9.34 -13.45 17.56
CA SER A 188 10.17 -14.63 17.86
C SER A 188 9.45 -15.69 18.71
N ASP A 189 8.25 -15.40 19.22
CA ASP A 189 7.48 -16.33 20.05
C ASP A 189 6.69 -17.30 19.16
N SER A 190 7.35 -18.39 18.81
CA SER A 190 6.81 -19.48 17.98
C SER A 190 6.41 -19.05 16.55
N VAL A 191 5.93 -20.00 15.77
CA VAL A 191 5.36 -19.77 14.44
C VAL A 191 4.08 -18.90 14.51
N TYR A 192 3.39 -18.86 15.66
CA TYR A 192 2.24 -17.97 15.87
C TYR A 192 2.66 -16.49 15.79
N GLY A 193 3.65 -16.08 16.58
CA GLY A 193 4.16 -14.71 16.57
C GLY A 193 4.72 -14.32 15.21
N SER A 194 5.48 -15.21 14.57
CA SER A 194 6.07 -14.95 13.26
C SER A 194 5.00 -14.74 12.18
N THR A 195 4.03 -15.63 12.06
CA THR A 195 2.97 -15.50 11.05
C THR A 195 2.04 -14.33 11.34
N PHE A 196 1.73 -14.07 12.62
CA PHE A 196 0.92 -12.93 13.02
C PHE A 196 1.57 -11.59 12.64
N PHE A 197 2.79 -11.33 13.13
CA PHE A 197 3.45 -10.04 12.90
C PHE A 197 3.87 -9.83 11.46
N VAL A 198 4.25 -10.88 10.73
CA VAL A 198 4.60 -10.75 9.31
C VAL A 198 3.36 -10.42 8.47
N ALA A 199 2.26 -11.15 8.64
CA ALA A 199 1.04 -10.90 7.87
C ALA A 199 0.42 -9.54 8.21
N THR A 200 0.24 -9.22 9.49
CA THR A 200 -0.33 -7.93 9.91
C THR A 200 0.61 -6.76 9.67
N GLY A 201 1.93 -6.96 9.76
CA GLY A 201 2.94 -5.95 9.46
C GLY A 201 2.98 -5.58 7.98
N PHE A 202 2.92 -6.54 7.07
CA PHE A 202 2.79 -6.25 5.63
C PHE A 202 1.45 -5.59 5.31
N HIS A 203 0.35 -5.99 5.95
CA HIS A 203 -0.93 -5.29 5.81
C HIS A 203 -0.82 -3.84 6.30
N GLY A 204 -0.22 -3.61 7.46
CA GLY A 204 -0.01 -2.25 7.98
C GLY A 204 0.84 -1.39 7.04
N LEU A 205 1.90 -1.96 6.43
CA LEU A 205 2.70 -1.29 5.39
C LEU A 205 1.83 -0.90 4.19
N HIS A 206 0.97 -1.80 3.71
CA HIS A 206 0.04 -1.53 2.60
C HIS A 206 -0.96 -0.43 2.97
N VAL A 207 -1.48 -0.40 4.19
CA VAL A 207 -2.35 0.68 4.67
C VAL A 207 -1.64 2.04 4.68
N MET A 208 -0.39 2.09 5.10
CA MET A 208 0.41 3.33 5.06
C MET A 208 0.67 3.80 3.62
N ILE A 209 1.01 2.88 2.71
CA ILE A 209 1.20 3.18 1.28
C ILE A 209 -0.12 3.65 0.67
N GLY A 210 -1.23 2.95 0.91
CA GLY A 210 -2.55 3.30 0.41
C GLY A 210 -3.02 4.67 0.91
N SER A 211 -2.84 4.97 2.21
CA SER A 211 -3.15 6.28 2.79
C SER A 211 -2.30 7.40 2.18
N SER A 212 -1.02 7.14 1.92
CA SER A 212 -0.12 8.09 1.24
C SER A 212 -0.55 8.32 -0.22
N PHE A 213 -0.97 7.27 -0.91
CA PHE A 213 -1.50 7.36 -2.28
C PHE A 213 -2.79 8.19 -2.32
N LEU A 214 -3.71 7.97 -1.40
CA LEU A 214 -4.93 8.78 -1.26
C LEU A 214 -4.62 10.24 -0.92
N MET A 215 -3.60 10.51 -0.11
CA MET A 215 -3.14 11.87 0.20
C MET A 215 -2.64 12.60 -1.06
N VAL A 216 -1.86 11.92 -1.91
CA VAL A 216 -1.46 12.46 -3.22
C VAL A 216 -2.68 12.72 -4.09
N CYS A 217 -3.67 11.81 -4.09
CA CYS A 217 -4.94 12.03 -4.81
C CYS A 217 -5.72 13.24 -4.28
N LEU A 218 -5.72 13.50 -2.97
CA LEU A 218 -6.34 14.69 -2.38
C LEU A 218 -5.64 15.97 -2.88
N ILE A 219 -4.31 16.02 -2.91
CA ILE A 219 -3.56 17.15 -3.45
C ILE A 219 -3.90 17.36 -4.94
N ARG A 220 -4.00 16.29 -5.72
CA ARG A 220 -4.39 16.36 -7.13
C ARG A 220 -5.82 16.83 -7.30
N GLN A 221 -6.76 16.36 -6.47
CA GLN A 221 -8.17 16.75 -6.49
C GLN A 221 -8.33 18.25 -6.16
N THR A 222 -7.63 18.76 -5.15
CA THR A 222 -7.65 20.20 -4.81
C THR A 222 -7.14 21.05 -5.96
N LYS A 223 -6.15 20.57 -6.73
CA LYS A 223 -5.60 21.23 -7.93
C LYS A 223 -6.43 20.99 -9.21
N SER A 224 -7.59 20.33 -9.11
CA SER A 224 -8.48 20.03 -10.24
C SER A 224 -7.80 19.20 -11.36
N HIS A 225 -6.93 18.24 -10.99
CA HIS A 225 -6.29 17.34 -11.93
C HIS A 225 -7.23 16.23 -12.42
N PHE A 226 -8.31 15.92 -11.70
CA PHE A 226 -9.28 14.90 -12.07
C PHE A 226 -10.49 15.52 -12.75
N THR A 227 -11.01 14.82 -13.75
CA THR A 227 -12.26 15.14 -14.44
C THR A 227 -13.28 14.03 -14.17
N THR A 228 -14.54 14.30 -14.46
CA THR A 228 -15.64 13.32 -14.30
C THR A 228 -15.40 12.02 -15.09
N ASN A 229 -14.71 12.11 -16.24
CA ASN A 229 -14.47 10.98 -17.14
C ASN A 229 -13.02 10.40 -17.04
N HIS A 230 -12.07 11.15 -16.49
CA HIS A 230 -10.66 10.74 -16.39
C HIS A 230 -10.10 11.04 -15.00
N HIS A 231 -10.11 10.05 -14.13
CA HIS A 231 -9.62 10.11 -12.75
C HIS A 231 -8.95 8.79 -12.33
N PHE A 232 -8.23 8.15 -13.28
CA PHE A 232 -7.60 6.84 -13.07
C PHE A 232 -6.68 6.80 -11.86
N GLY A 233 -5.93 7.87 -11.58
CA GLY A 233 -5.05 7.91 -10.39
C GLY A 233 -5.81 7.69 -9.07
N PHE A 234 -7.02 8.24 -8.98
CA PHE A 234 -7.89 7.99 -7.84
C PHE A 234 -8.48 6.57 -7.86
N GLU A 235 -8.94 6.08 -9.01
CA GLU A 235 -9.43 4.69 -9.15
C GLU A 235 -8.37 3.69 -8.69
N ALA A 236 -7.12 3.85 -9.13
CA ALA A 236 -6.02 3.00 -8.75
C ALA A 236 -5.75 3.01 -7.22
N ALA A 237 -5.80 4.20 -6.59
CA ALA A 237 -5.65 4.33 -5.15
C ALA A 237 -6.80 3.67 -4.37
N ALA A 238 -8.03 3.79 -4.87
CA ALA A 238 -9.20 3.18 -4.25
C ALA A 238 -9.21 1.66 -4.37
N TRP A 239 -8.70 1.11 -5.48
CA TRP A 239 -8.59 -0.35 -5.66
C TRP A 239 -7.48 -0.96 -4.79
N TYR A 240 -6.38 -0.25 -4.61
CA TYR A 240 -5.26 -0.68 -3.79
C TYR A 240 -5.60 -0.68 -2.30
#